data_1769faadf825057226f15ce7702a938f
#
_entry.id   1769faadf825057226f15ce7702a938f
#
_cell.length_a   1.000
_cell.length_b   1.000
_cell.length_c   1.000
_cell.angle_alpha   90.00
_cell.angle_beta   90.00
_cell.angle_gamma   90.00
#
_symmetry.space_group_name_H-M   'P 1'
#
loop_
_entity.id
_entity.type
_entity.pdbx_description
1 polymer ?
#
loop_
_entity_poly.entity_id
_entity_poly.type
_entity_poly.pdbx_seq_one_letter_code
_entity_poly.pdbx_strand_id
1 'polypeptide(L)'
;MEFNRTELMPGVFLSHLRSDKFKTACMSVTLLTQLRRETAAMNAIIPYVLRRGTTRYGDMEQLSRRMDELYGAAVEPVVRRIGEIQCIGFYGSFPEPDYLPGGEALLGDTCALMAQLLLDPATRGGLLLPQYVDSEREKLLDIIRSRMNDKRSYALTRCIEEMCCYEDFAVSRFGSESEAENIHYKKLTRHYRELIQTCPVEIFYCGKTDFKAVSAAMREAFSTMPRGEIDYDIGTDLRMNAVEDHVRFVEEEMDVTQGKLVLGFRLGECMEEPDIRSEERR
;
A
#
# COMPACT_ATOMS: atom_id res chain seq x y z
N MET A 1 -26.62 -2.28 2.67
CA MET A 1 -25.23 -2.00 3.07
C MET A 1 -25.20 -0.59 3.61
N GLU A 2 -24.68 -0.42 4.81
CA GLU A 2 -24.52 0.89 5.45
C GLU A 2 -23.04 1.28 5.36
N PHE A 3 -22.76 2.44 4.77
CA PHE A 3 -21.41 2.98 4.64
C PHE A 3 -21.29 4.25 5.48
N ASN A 4 -20.28 4.28 6.32
CA ASN A 4 -19.97 5.42 7.18
C ASN A 4 -18.51 5.82 7.01
N ARG A 5 -18.21 7.13 6.98
CA ARG A 5 -16.85 7.65 6.97
C ARG A 5 -16.70 8.73 8.02
N THR A 6 -15.63 8.66 8.79
CA THR A 6 -15.33 9.66 9.85
C THR A 6 -13.83 9.83 10.02
N GLU A 7 -13.42 10.99 10.45
CA GLU A 7 -12.07 11.25 10.94
C GLU A 7 -11.95 10.78 12.39
N LEU A 8 -10.99 9.90 12.67
CA LEU A 8 -10.72 9.39 14.00
C LEU A 8 -9.81 10.31 14.81
N MET A 9 -8.77 10.82 14.16
CA MET A 9 -7.78 11.78 14.65
C MET A 9 -7.19 12.53 13.47
N PRO A 10 -6.40 13.62 13.64
CA PRO A 10 -5.92 14.44 12.53
C PRO A 10 -5.31 13.61 11.40
N GLY A 11 -5.92 13.68 10.20
CA GLY A 11 -5.48 12.98 9.00
C GLY A 11 -5.67 11.47 9.02
N VAL A 12 -6.42 10.89 9.96
CA VAL A 12 -6.73 9.45 10.02
C VAL A 12 -8.23 9.25 9.83
N PHE A 13 -8.62 8.65 8.74
CA PHE A 13 -10.02 8.45 8.36
C PHE A 13 -10.40 6.97 8.44
N LEU A 14 -11.59 6.70 8.97
CA LEU A 14 -12.21 5.37 8.97
C LEU A 14 -13.35 5.34 7.97
N SER A 15 -13.25 4.43 7.01
CA SER A 15 -14.33 4.03 6.11
C SER A 15 -14.87 2.69 6.55
N HIS A 16 -16.13 2.64 6.97
CA HIS A 16 -16.78 1.44 7.51
C HIS A 16 -17.92 0.99 6.61
N LEU A 17 -17.88 -0.27 6.24
CA LEU A 17 -18.93 -0.93 5.49
C LEU A 17 -19.51 -2.11 6.29
N ARG A 18 -20.76 -1.98 6.76
CA ARG A 18 -21.43 -3.08 7.45
C ARG A 18 -21.93 -4.12 6.45
N SER A 19 -21.53 -5.37 6.67
CA SER A 19 -21.97 -6.50 5.85
C SER A 19 -22.01 -7.78 6.67
N ASP A 20 -23.11 -8.51 6.57
CA ASP A 20 -23.34 -9.83 7.16
C ASP A 20 -23.17 -10.99 6.15
N LYS A 21 -22.73 -10.66 4.93
CA LYS A 21 -22.58 -11.65 3.85
C LYS A 21 -21.37 -12.56 4.01
N PHE A 22 -20.37 -12.13 4.79
CA PHE A 22 -19.10 -12.81 4.89
C PHE A 22 -18.89 -13.45 6.27
N LYS A 23 -18.15 -14.55 6.30
CA LYS A 23 -17.76 -15.24 7.53
C LYS A 23 -16.54 -14.62 8.20
N THR A 24 -15.84 -13.76 7.47
CA THR A 24 -14.65 -13.04 7.93
C THR A 24 -14.87 -11.55 7.79
N ALA A 25 -14.44 -10.79 8.79
CA ALA A 25 -14.22 -9.36 8.64
C ALA A 25 -12.90 -9.10 7.93
N CYS A 26 -12.79 -7.96 7.24
CA CYS A 26 -11.54 -7.47 6.73
C CYS A 26 -11.33 -6.01 7.12
N MET A 27 -10.06 -5.65 7.29
CA MET A 27 -9.64 -4.27 7.53
C MET A 27 -8.35 -3.96 6.79
N SER A 28 -8.14 -2.70 6.49
CA SER A 28 -6.84 -2.22 6.04
C SER A 28 -6.47 -0.91 6.72
N VAL A 29 -5.19 -0.70 6.93
CA VAL A 29 -4.62 0.56 7.39
C VAL A 29 -3.57 0.97 6.37
N THR A 30 -3.79 2.09 5.71
CA THR A 30 -3.01 2.50 4.54
C THR A 30 -2.57 3.95 4.68
N LEU A 31 -1.28 4.18 4.64
CA LEU A 31 -0.65 5.48 4.48
C LEU A 31 -0.73 5.88 3.02
N LEU A 32 -1.17 7.11 2.75
CA LEU A 32 -1.25 7.66 1.39
C LEU A 32 -0.13 8.67 1.19
N THR A 33 0.63 8.52 0.12
CA THR A 33 1.72 9.44 -0.22
C THR A 33 1.81 9.62 -1.72
N GLN A 34 2.32 10.78 -2.15
CA GLN A 34 2.60 11.02 -3.56
C GLN A 34 3.60 9.97 -4.08
N LEU A 35 3.30 9.40 -5.23
CA LEU A 35 4.19 8.47 -5.91
C LEU A 35 5.32 9.27 -6.58
N ARG A 36 6.50 9.28 -5.96
CA ARG A 36 7.69 10.00 -6.45
C ARG A 36 8.82 9.03 -6.71
N ARG A 37 9.63 9.30 -7.74
CA ARG A 37 10.80 8.48 -8.08
C ARG A 37 11.73 8.30 -6.89
N GLU A 38 12.01 9.36 -6.14
CA GLU A 38 13.01 9.37 -5.06
C GLU A 38 12.59 8.58 -3.82
N THR A 39 11.30 8.30 -3.67
CA THR A 39 10.75 7.69 -2.45
C THR A 39 10.00 6.38 -2.67
N ALA A 40 9.61 6.07 -3.92
CA ALA A 40 8.75 4.93 -4.23
C ALA A 40 9.31 3.58 -3.71
N ALA A 41 10.60 3.32 -3.88
CA ALA A 41 11.24 2.10 -3.38
C ALA A 41 11.31 2.07 -1.84
N MET A 42 11.62 3.21 -1.19
CA MET A 42 11.61 3.30 0.26
C MET A 42 10.22 3.11 0.84
N ASN A 43 9.20 3.70 0.22
CA ASN A 43 7.81 3.51 0.63
C ASN A 43 7.40 2.03 0.50
N ALA A 44 7.74 1.42 -0.64
CA ALA A 44 7.36 0.04 -0.91
C ALA A 44 7.94 -0.98 0.07
N ILE A 45 9.16 -0.78 0.55
CA ILE A 45 9.82 -1.72 1.46
C ILE A 45 9.30 -1.63 2.90
N ILE A 46 8.79 -0.45 3.33
CA ILE A 46 8.38 -0.19 4.72
C ILE A 46 7.45 -1.28 5.26
N PRO A 47 6.28 -1.58 4.68
CA PRO A 47 5.36 -2.56 5.28
C PRO A 47 5.97 -3.97 5.38
N TYR A 48 6.86 -4.35 4.48
CA TYR A 48 7.56 -5.64 4.55
C TYR A 48 8.56 -5.68 5.69
N VAL A 49 9.33 -4.61 5.91
CA VAL A 49 10.27 -4.50 7.05
C VAL A 49 9.51 -4.50 8.37
N LEU A 50 8.42 -3.75 8.49
CA LEU A 50 7.60 -3.70 9.70
C LEU A 50 6.96 -5.06 10.02
N ARG A 51 6.60 -5.85 9.00
CA ARG A 51 6.02 -7.19 9.15
C ARG A 51 7.02 -8.23 9.70
N ARG A 52 8.31 -7.90 9.76
CA ARG A 52 9.35 -8.80 10.28
C ARG A 52 9.33 -8.99 11.81
N GLY A 53 8.75 -8.03 12.53
CA GLY A 53 8.62 -8.10 13.98
C GLY A 53 8.23 -6.78 14.61
N THR A 54 7.73 -6.84 15.81
CA THR A 54 7.40 -5.68 16.66
C THR A 54 8.23 -5.72 17.94
N THR A 55 8.17 -4.67 18.77
CA THR A 55 8.79 -4.70 20.10
C THR A 55 8.24 -5.83 20.96
N ARG A 56 6.96 -6.16 20.82
CA ARG A 56 6.30 -7.23 21.57
C ARG A 56 6.53 -8.63 20.97
N TYR A 57 6.54 -8.73 19.65
CA TYR A 57 6.74 -9.96 18.88
C TYR A 57 7.98 -9.78 18.03
N GLY A 58 9.16 -10.15 18.58
CA GLY A 58 10.45 -9.76 18.04
C GLY A 58 10.81 -10.32 16.67
N ASP A 59 10.08 -11.34 16.20
CA ASP A 59 10.33 -12.01 14.93
C ASP A 59 9.02 -12.52 14.26
N MET A 60 9.17 -13.04 13.06
CA MET A 60 8.03 -13.54 12.25
C MET A 60 7.38 -14.79 12.86
N GLU A 61 8.14 -15.62 13.61
CA GLU A 61 7.60 -16.82 14.25
C GLU A 61 6.62 -16.44 15.36
N GLN A 62 7.01 -15.49 16.22
CA GLN A 62 6.15 -14.97 17.28
C GLN A 62 4.90 -14.27 16.73
N LEU A 63 5.06 -13.49 15.64
CA LEU A 63 3.92 -12.88 14.95
C LEU A 63 2.98 -13.91 14.35
N SER A 64 3.51 -14.96 13.72
CA SER A 64 2.69 -16.04 13.15
C SER A 64 1.95 -16.78 14.26
N ARG A 65 2.62 -17.10 15.38
CA ARG A 65 1.98 -17.72 16.56
C ARG A 65 0.84 -16.84 17.10
N ARG A 66 1.05 -15.51 17.16
CA ARG A 66 -0.01 -14.60 17.59
C ARG A 66 -1.20 -14.61 16.63
N MET A 67 -0.97 -14.66 15.32
CA MET A 67 -2.06 -14.77 14.33
C MET A 67 -2.79 -16.11 14.44
N ASP A 68 -2.08 -17.21 14.73
CA ASP A 68 -2.70 -18.52 14.97
C ASP A 68 -3.59 -18.49 16.22
N GLU A 69 -3.13 -17.83 17.31
CA GLU A 69 -3.94 -17.59 18.52
C GLU A 69 -5.21 -16.77 18.23
N LEU A 70 -5.18 -15.94 17.20
CA LEU A 70 -6.33 -15.19 16.68
C LEU A 70 -7.12 -15.98 15.61
N TYR A 71 -7.17 -17.31 15.77
CA TYR A 71 -7.87 -18.23 14.87
C TYR A 71 -7.47 -18.12 13.41
N GLY A 72 -6.18 -17.92 13.16
CA GLY A 72 -5.65 -17.77 11.81
C GLY A 72 -5.95 -16.40 11.19
N ALA A 73 -6.07 -15.36 11.99
CA ALA A 73 -6.13 -14.01 11.48
C ALA A 73 -4.90 -13.71 10.61
N ALA A 74 -5.11 -13.12 9.46
CA ALA A 74 -4.04 -12.73 8.55
C ALA A 74 -3.79 -11.23 8.63
N VAL A 75 -2.51 -10.83 8.63
CA VAL A 75 -2.10 -9.44 8.45
C VAL A 75 -0.93 -9.39 7.46
N GLU A 76 -1.20 -8.83 6.28
CA GLU A 76 -0.28 -8.84 5.15
C GLU A 76 0.12 -7.43 4.71
N PRO A 77 1.38 -7.22 4.31
CA PRO A 77 1.83 -5.96 3.72
C PRO A 77 1.06 -5.61 2.45
N VAL A 78 0.75 -4.34 2.29
CA VAL A 78 0.10 -3.80 1.09
C VAL A 78 0.95 -2.70 0.48
N VAL A 79 1.21 -2.83 -0.81
CA VAL A 79 1.79 -1.78 -1.65
C VAL A 79 0.95 -1.67 -2.91
N ARG A 80 0.20 -0.60 -3.04
CA ARG A 80 -0.69 -0.33 -4.19
C ARG A 80 -0.41 1.04 -4.77
N ARG A 81 -0.94 1.26 -5.97
CA ARG A 81 -0.95 2.55 -6.65
C ARG A 81 -2.37 2.87 -7.09
N ILE A 82 -2.81 4.08 -6.83
CA ILE A 82 -4.08 4.62 -7.33
C ILE A 82 -3.73 5.95 -8.00
N GLY A 83 -3.73 5.98 -9.33
CA GLY A 83 -3.19 7.11 -10.07
C GLY A 83 -1.72 7.36 -9.70
N GLU A 84 -1.43 8.55 -9.22
CA GLU A 84 -0.11 8.99 -8.73
C GLU A 84 0.03 8.92 -7.20
N ILE A 85 -0.93 8.28 -6.53
CA ILE A 85 -0.87 8.04 -5.09
C ILE A 85 -0.34 6.64 -4.83
N GLN A 86 0.71 6.54 -4.03
CA GLN A 86 1.21 5.28 -3.50
C GLN A 86 0.55 5.00 -2.15
N CYS A 87 -0.02 3.81 -2.02
CA CYS A 87 -0.74 3.35 -0.84
C CYS A 87 0.06 2.22 -0.21
N ILE A 88 0.56 2.42 1.02
CA ILE A 88 1.39 1.45 1.74
C ILE A 88 0.82 1.18 3.13
N GLY A 89 0.91 -0.04 3.59
CA GLY A 89 0.41 -0.40 4.92
C GLY A 89 0.10 -1.87 5.05
N PHE A 90 -1.01 -2.18 5.70
CA PHE A 90 -1.41 -3.54 6.00
C PHE A 90 -2.88 -3.79 5.63
N TYR A 91 -3.13 -5.01 5.18
CA TYR A 91 -4.45 -5.59 5.06
C TYR A 91 -4.56 -6.75 6.03
N GLY A 92 -5.66 -6.83 6.76
CA GLY A 92 -5.95 -7.91 7.69
C GLY A 92 -7.32 -8.52 7.45
N SER A 93 -7.44 -9.81 7.79
CA SER A 93 -8.72 -10.51 7.82
C SER A 93 -8.76 -11.44 9.02
N PHE A 94 -9.93 -11.57 9.62
CA PHE A 94 -10.15 -12.43 10.79
C PHE A 94 -11.58 -12.96 10.80
N PRO A 95 -11.83 -14.14 11.43
CA PRO A 95 -13.18 -14.70 11.54
C PRO A 95 -14.12 -13.81 12.34
N GLU A 96 -15.38 -13.75 11.92
CA GLU A 96 -16.44 -13.14 12.72
C GLU A 96 -16.80 -14.00 13.91
N PRO A 97 -17.21 -13.43 15.08
CA PRO A 97 -17.49 -14.16 16.32
C PRO A 97 -18.48 -15.32 16.17
N ASP A 98 -19.48 -15.18 15.31
CA ASP A 98 -20.49 -16.20 15.04
C ASP A 98 -19.93 -17.52 14.49
N TYR A 99 -18.72 -17.51 13.98
CA TYR A 99 -18.05 -18.66 13.38
C TYR A 99 -16.90 -19.21 14.26
N LEU A 100 -16.76 -18.67 15.47
CA LEU A 100 -15.77 -19.13 16.45
C LEU A 100 -16.40 -19.98 17.53
N PRO A 101 -15.73 -21.06 17.99
CA PRO A 101 -16.28 -21.97 19.00
C PRO A 101 -16.68 -21.28 20.31
N GLY A 102 -15.97 -20.25 20.72
CA GLY A 102 -16.22 -19.47 21.93
C GLY A 102 -16.97 -18.16 21.70
N GLY A 103 -17.26 -17.80 20.45
CA GLY A 103 -17.89 -16.51 20.12
C GLY A 103 -17.02 -15.28 20.45
N GLU A 104 -15.70 -15.43 20.49
CA GLU A 104 -14.77 -14.37 20.89
C GLU A 104 -14.71 -13.26 19.84
N ALA A 105 -14.68 -12.01 20.31
CA ALA A 105 -14.56 -10.84 19.44
C ALA A 105 -13.09 -10.52 19.17
N LEU A 106 -12.60 -10.82 17.96
CA LEU A 106 -11.20 -10.62 17.58
C LEU A 106 -10.86 -9.21 17.11
N LEU A 107 -11.84 -8.32 16.97
CA LEU A 107 -11.66 -6.98 16.43
C LEU A 107 -10.59 -6.20 17.18
N GLY A 108 -10.71 -6.11 18.52
CA GLY A 108 -9.77 -5.33 19.33
C GLY A 108 -8.33 -5.85 19.24
N ASP A 109 -8.14 -7.16 19.34
CA ASP A 109 -6.83 -7.80 19.22
C ASP A 109 -6.20 -7.64 17.84
N THR A 110 -7.01 -7.74 16.78
CA THR A 110 -6.52 -7.54 15.40
C THR A 110 -6.17 -6.08 15.15
N CYS A 111 -6.99 -5.12 15.62
CA CYS A 111 -6.67 -3.69 15.58
C CYS A 111 -5.35 -3.40 16.31
N ALA A 112 -5.18 -3.94 17.51
CA ALA A 112 -3.96 -3.77 18.30
C ALA A 112 -2.73 -4.36 17.59
N LEU A 113 -2.85 -5.54 16.96
CA LEU A 113 -1.76 -6.14 16.20
C LEU A 113 -1.37 -5.29 14.99
N MET A 114 -2.34 -4.77 14.24
CA MET A 114 -2.06 -3.87 13.11
C MET A 114 -1.40 -2.57 13.55
N ALA A 115 -1.89 -1.99 14.66
CA ALA A 115 -1.27 -0.79 15.25
C ALA A 115 0.16 -1.05 15.71
N GLN A 116 0.43 -2.19 16.37
CA GLN A 116 1.78 -2.57 16.78
C GLN A 116 2.72 -2.74 15.58
N LEU A 117 2.26 -3.39 14.50
CA LEU A 117 3.06 -3.52 13.28
C LEU A 117 3.41 -2.16 12.68
N LEU A 118 2.44 -1.23 12.67
CA LEU A 118 2.65 0.07 12.06
C LEU A 118 3.41 1.04 12.95
N LEU A 119 3.23 1.01 14.28
CA LEU A 119 3.71 2.05 15.20
C LEU A 119 4.87 1.61 16.10
N ASP A 120 5.01 0.29 16.34
CA ASP A 120 5.97 -0.25 17.29
C ASP A 120 6.82 -1.40 16.70
N PRO A 121 7.49 -1.15 15.55
CA PRO A 121 8.32 -2.17 14.90
C PRO A 121 9.53 -2.56 15.76
N ALA A 122 10.08 -3.75 15.49
CA ALA A 122 11.31 -4.19 16.10
C ALA A 122 12.47 -3.26 15.73
N THR A 123 13.06 -2.62 16.74
CA THR A 123 14.15 -1.65 16.57
C THR A 123 15.31 -1.91 17.52
N ARG A 124 16.50 -1.40 17.20
CA ARG A 124 17.63 -1.33 18.11
C ARG A 124 18.13 0.11 18.20
N GLY A 125 18.10 0.67 19.41
CA GLY A 125 18.43 2.08 19.61
C GLY A 125 17.51 3.04 18.82
N GLY A 126 16.25 2.65 18.63
CA GLY A 126 15.27 3.40 17.88
C GLY A 126 15.44 3.36 16.36
N LEU A 127 16.34 2.55 15.82
CA LEU A 127 16.51 2.37 14.37
C LEU A 127 15.99 0.98 13.96
N LEU A 128 15.38 0.90 12.78
CA LEU A 128 14.97 -0.36 12.16
C LEU A 128 16.19 -1.30 12.08
N LEU A 129 15.94 -2.61 12.24
CA LEU A 129 17.01 -3.60 12.27
C LEU A 129 17.66 -3.74 10.89
N PRO A 130 19.00 -3.52 10.76
CA PRO A 130 19.68 -3.58 9.47
C PRO A 130 19.42 -4.88 8.70
N GLN A 131 19.47 -6.03 9.41
CA GLN A 131 19.24 -7.34 8.81
C GLN A 131 17.83 -7.48 8.19
N TYR A 132 16.81 -6.83 8.75
CA TYR A 132 15.46 -6.86 8.19
C TYR A 132 15.37 -5.96 6.97
N VAL A 133 15.98 -4.77 7.03
CA VAL A 133 16.01 -3.85 5.89
C VAL A 133 16.79 -4.47 4.72
N ASP A 134 17.97 -5.06 4.98
CA ASP A 134 18.78 -5.67 3.93
C ASP A 134 18.08 -6.88 3.30
N SER A 135 17.48 -7.75 4.11
CA SER A 135 16.72 -8.91 3.60
C SER A 135 15.52 -8.49 2.72
N GLU A 136 14.75 -7.48 3.15
CA GLU A 136 13.60 -7.03 2.37
C GLU A 136 14.02 -6.20 1.15
N ARG A 137 15.17 -5.50 1.20
CA ARG A 137 15.75 -4.83 0.03
C ARG A 137 16.11 -5.84 -1.07
N GLU A 138 16.76 -6.96 -0.74
CA GLU A 138 17.07 -8.00 -1.73
C GLU A 138 15.79 -8.57 -2.35
N LYS A 139 14.75 -8.84 -1.56
CA LYS A 139 13.47 -9.29 -2.09
C LYS A 139 12.80 -8.25 -2.98
N LEU A 140 12.89 -6.96 -2.62
CA LEU A 140 12.37 -5.88 -3.46
C LEU A 140 13.10 -5.82 -4.81
N LEU A 141 14.43 -5.98 -4.81
CA LEU A 141 15.22 -6.07 -6.03
C LEU A 141 14.80 -7.26 -6.89
N ASP A 142 14.56 -8.42 -6.28
CA ASP A 142 14.06 -9.60 -6.99
C ASP A 142 12.67 -9.35 -7.61
N ILE A 143 11.77 -8.69 -6.89
CA ILE A 143 10.45 -8.29 -7.40
C ILE A 143 10.60 -7.35 -8.62
N ILE A 144 11.46 -6.34 -8.52
CA ILE A 144 11.70 -5.37 -9.60
C ILE A 144 12.28 -6.09 -10.84
N ARG A 145 13.29 -6.94 -10.66
CA ARG A 145 13.93 -7.70 -11.73
C ARG A 145 12.98 -8.72 -12.36
N SER A 146 12.14 -9.37 -11.56
CA SER A 146 11.18 -10.39 -12.03
C SER A 146 10.07 -9.84 -12.93
N ARG A 147 9.88 -8.50 -12.99
CA ARG A 147 8.90 -7.86 -13.89
C ARG A 147 9.09 -8.25 -15.36
N MET A 148 10.33 -8.50 -15.77
CA MET A 148 10.66 -8.94 -17.13
C MET A 148 10.16 -10.35 -17.46
N ASN A 149 9.80 -11.18 -16.47
CA ASN A 149 9.36 -12.56 -16.70
C ASN A 149 7.97 -12.63 -17.35
N ASP A 150 7.05 -11.72 -16.98
CA ASP A 150 5.78 -11.56 -17.69
C ASP A 150 5.92 -10.51 -18.81
N LYS A 151 6.22 -10.98 -20.00
CA LYS A 151 6.48 -10.13 -21.17
C LYS A 151 5.30 -9.27 -21.58
N ARG A 152 4.06 -9.73 -21.32
CA ARG A 152 2.85 -8.95 -21.63
C ARG A 152 2.70 -7.77 -20.67
N SER A 153 2.76 -8.04 -19.38
CA SER A 153 2.68 -6.99 -18.35
C SER A 153 3.88 -6.05 -18.43
N TYR A 154 5.07 -6.56 -18.77
CA TYR A 154 6.25 -5.75 -18.98
C TYR A 154 6.05 -4.76 -20.12
N ALA A 155 5.63 -5.22 -21.31
CA ALA A 155 5.40 -4.34 -22.46
C ALA A 155 4.36 -3.25 -22.19
N LEU A 156 3.25 -3.60 -21.49
CA LEU A 156 2.25 -2.62 -21.07
C LEU A 156 2.84 -1.57 -20.13
N THR A 157 3.61 -2.01 -19.14
CA THR A 157 4.24 -1.10 -18.17
C THR A 157 5.24 -0.18 -18.86
N ARG A 158 6.06 -0.70 -19.78
CA ARG A 158 7.01 0.10 -20.57
C ARG A 158 6.29 1.14 -21.42
N CYS A 159 5.18 0.77 -22.07
CA CYS A 159 4.36 1.72 -22.81
C CYS A 159 3.88 2.89 -21.93
N ILE A 160 3.41 2.61 -20.71
CA ILE A 160 2.99 3.64 -19.75
C ILE A 160 4.19 4.48 -19.29
N GLU A 161 5.33 3.87 -18.97
CA GLU A 161 6.56 4.56 -18.55
C GLU A 161 7.04 5.53 -19.61
N GLU A 162 7.01 5.14 -20.89
CA GLU A 162 7.42 5.98 -22.01
C GLU A 162 6.39 7.08 -22.31
N MET A 163 5.11 6.74 -22.33
CA MET A 163 4.02 7.67 -22.61
C MET A 163 3.88 8.76 -21.54
N CYS A 164 4.15 8.42 -20.29
CA CYS A 164 3.99 9.29 -19.13
C CYS A 164 5.33 9.67 -18.48
N CYS A 165 6.44 9.68 -19.24
CA CYS A 165 7.80 9.83 -18.70
C CYS A 165 8.05 11.13 -17.90
N TYR A 166 7.22 12.14 -18.12
CA TYR A 166 7.28 13.43 -17.41
C TYR A 166 6.32 13.53 -16.21
N GLU A 167 5.62 12.44 -15.88
CA GLU A 167 4.60 12.39 -14.84
C GLU A 167 4.95 11.33 -13.79
N ASP A 168 4.50 11.55 -12.55
CA ASP A 168 4.65 10.55 -11.49
C ASP A 168 3.87 9.27 -11.81
N PHE A 169 2.88 9.34 -12.70
CA PHE A 169 2.14 8.18 -13.19
C PHE A 169 3.02 7.12 -13.87
N ALA A 170 4.17 7.51 -14.45
CA ALA A 170 5.14 6.57 -15.00
C ALA A 170 5.92 5.79 -13.93
N VAL A 171 5.93 6.26 -12.67
CA VAL A 171 6.71 5.65 -11.61
C VAL A 171 6.10 4.32 -11.17
N SER A 172 6.92 3.29 -11.07
CA SER A 172 6.52 2.01 -10.50
C SER A 172 6.20 2.14 -9.01
N ARG A 173 5.14 1.47 -8.54
CA ARG A 173 4.84 1.39 -7.09
C ARG A 173 5.95 0.76 -6.25
N PHE A 174 6.88 0.05 -6.88
CA PHE A 174 8.05 -0.56 -6.22
C PHE A 174 9.34 0.25 -6.44
N GLY A 175 9.25 1.40 -7.13
CA GLY A 175 10.41 2.20 -7.51
C GLY A 175 11.26 1.54 -8.60
N SER A 176 12.49 2.00 -8.70
CA SER A 176 13.53 1.49 -9.61
C SER A 176 14.57 0.66 -8.86
N GLU A 177 15.33 -0.15 -9.61
CA GLU A 177 16.45 -0.95 -9.09
C GLU A 177 17.51 -0.07 -8.42
N SER A 178 17.91 1.02 -9.08
CA SER A 178 18.91 1.95 -8.56
C SER A 178 18.51 2.63 -7.25
N GLU A 179 17.21 2.92 -7.07
CA GLU A 179 16.71 3.48 -5.82
C GLU A 179 16.67 2.42 -4.72
N ALA A 180 16.23 1.19 -5.05
CA ALA A 180 16.18 0.08 -4.12
C ALA A 180 17.57 -0.29 -3.57
N GLU A 181 18.60 -0.34 -4.43
CA GLU A 181 19.99 -0.60 -4.04
C GLU A 181 20.53 0.41 -3.00
N ASN A 182 20.07 1.66 -3.06
CA ASN A 182 20.50 2.75 -2.20
C ASN A 182 19.69 2.86 -0.88
N ILE A 183 18.80 1.91 -0.60
CA ILE A 183 18.05 1.89 0.67
C ILE A 183 18.97 1.48 1.82
N HIS A 184 19.08 2.38 2.81
CA HIS A 184 19.85 2.15 4.02
C HIS A 184 18.98 2.33 5.27
N TYR A 185 19.14 1.44 6.27
CA TYR A 185 18.27 1.39 7.45
C TYR A 185 18.11 2.73 8.19
N LYS A 186 19.15 3.58 8.28
CA LYS A 186 19.06 4.89 8.93
C LYS A 186 18.16 5.85 8.15
N LYS A 187 18.35 5.90 6.81
CA LYS A 187 17.53 6.73 5.92
C LYS A 187 16.07 6.24 5.95
N LEU A 188 15.88 4.92 5.87
CA LEU A 188 14.55 4.30 5.91
C LEU A 188 13.84 4.58 7.25
N THR A 189 14.54 4.50 8.38
CA THR A 189 13.94 4.80 9.70
C THR A 189 13.46 6.23 9.79
N ARG A 190 14.26 7.20 9.30
CA ARG A 190 13.86 8.61 9.29
C ARG A 190 12.64 8.82 8.41
N HIS A 191 12.68 8.28 7.20
CA HIS A 191 11.59 8.38 6.24
C HIS A 191 10.28 7.76 6.75
N TYR A 192 10.35 6.56 7.32
CA TYR A 192 9.21 5.90 7.96
C TYR A 192 8.57 6.77 9.05
N ARG A 193 9.38 7.38 9.93
CA ARG A 193 8.87 8.27 10.99
C ARG A 193 8.18 9.51 10.43
N GLU A 194 8.74 10.08 9.37
CA GLU A 194 8.16 11.22 8.68
C GLU A 194 6.80 10.84 8.09
N LEU A 195 6.71 9.73 7.36
CA LEU A 195 5.45 9.23 6.79
C LEU A 195 4.36 9.03 7.84
N ILE A 196 4.66 8.39 8.97
CA ILE A 196 3.69 8.19 10.05
C ILE A 196 3.16 9.53 10.61
N GLN A 197 3.98 10.57 10.60
CA GLN A 197 3.59 11.87 11.13
C GLN A 197 2.80 12.72 10.13
N THR A 198 3.12 12.63 8.84
CA THR A 198 2.66 13.59 7.83
C THR A 198 1.65 13.04 6.83
N CYS A 199 1.65 11.72 6.57
CA CYS A 199 0.76 11.16 5.57
C CYS A 199 -0.70 11.08 6.05
N PRO A 200 -1.68 11.35 5.17
CA PRO A 200 -3.05 10.90 5.40
C PRO A 200 -3.10 9.38 5.55
N VAL A 201 -3.97 8.90 6.42
CA VAL A 201 -4.17 7.47 6.70
C VAL A 201 -5.63 7.11 6.44
N GLU A 202 -5.84 6.14 5.58
CA GLU A 202 -7.16 5.54 5.35
C GLU A 202 -7.22 4.18 6.03
N ILE A 203 -8.17 4.04 6.94
CA ILE A 203 -8.55 2.79 7.56
C ILE A 203 -9.86 2.36 6.91
N PHE A 204 -9.91 1.13 6.41
CA PHE A 204 -11.13 0.53 5.88
C PHE A 204 -11.49 -0.69 6.71
N TYR A 205 -12.79 -0.83 7.01
CA TYR A 205 -13.34 -2.01 7.66
C TYR A 205 -14.58 -2.49 6.89
N CYS A 206 -14.67 -3.81 6.71
CA CYS A 206 -15.88 -4.46 6.21
C CYS A 206 -16.14 -5.73 7.04
N GLY A 207 -17.29 -5.79 7.68
CA GLY A 207 -17.69 -6.91 8.54
C GLY A 207 -19.05 -6.67 9.23
N LYS A 208 -19.39 -7.51 10.20
CA LYS A 208 -20.66 -7.45 10.90
C LYS A 208 -20.72 -6.44 12.03
N THR A 209 -19.55 -6.10 12.61
CA THR A 209 -19.47 -5.19 13.76
C THR A 209 -19.95 -3.80 13.39
N ASP A 210 -20.68 -3.17 14.27
CA ASP A 210 -21.23 -1.83 14.05
C ASP A 210 -20.15 -0.75 14.05
N PHE A 211 -20.48 0.37 13.40
CA PHE A 211 -19.56 1.50 13.22
C PHE A 211 -19.01 2.04 14.54
N LYS A 212 -19.83 2.10 15.60
CA LYS A 212 -19.41 2.67 16.88
C LYS A 212 -18.34 1.81 17.56
N ALA A 213 -18.54 0.50 17.55
CA ALA A 213 -17.58 -0.45 18.12
C ALA A 213 -16.26 -0.47 17.34
N VAL A 214 -16.32 -0.48 15.99
CA VAL A 214 -15.11 -0.41 15.14
C VAL A 214 -14.37 0.90 15.35
N SER A 215 -15.09 2.04 15.37
CA SER A 215 -14.49 3.35 15.60
C SER A 215 -13.80 3.45 16.96
N ALA A 216 -14.40 2.88 18.02
CA ALA A 216 -13.80 2.85 19.36
C ALA A 216 -12.53 2.01 19.39
N ALA A 217 -12.56 0.78 18.84
CA ALA A 217 -11.40 -0.11 18.78
C ALA A 217 -10.23 0.51 17.99
N MET A 218 -10.53 1.17 16.85
CA MET A 218 -9.50 1.84 16.05
C MET A 218 -8.91 3.06 16.78
N ARG A 219 -9.74 3.89 17.42
CA ARG A 219 -9.25 5.04 18.22
C ARG A 219 -8.32 4.58 19.34
N GLU A 220 -8.67 3.51 20.04
CA GLU A 220 -7.86 2.93 21.10
C GLU A 220 -6.53 2.41 20.55
N ALA A 221 -6.56 1.57 19.52
CA ALA A 221 -5.39 0.94 18.94
C ALA A 221 -4.38 1.96 18.38
N PHE A 222 -4.87 3.02 17.73
CA PHE A 222 -4.02 4.05 17.12
C PHE A 222 -3.85 5.32 17.97
N SER A 223 -4.28 5.32 19.24
CA SER A 223 -4.24 6.48 20.14
C SER A 223 -2.84 7.07 20.33
N THR A 224 -1.80 6.27 20.20
CA THR A 224 -0.39 6.68 20.35
C THR A 224 0.27 7.11 19.03
N MET A 225 -0.46 7.13 17.93
CA MET A 225 0.08 7.48 16.62
C MET A 225 0.55 8.94 16.62
N PRO A 226 1.85 9.20 16.37
CA PRO A 226 2.35 10.56 16.31
C PRO A 226 1.82 11.26 15.06
N ARG A 227 1.15 12.40 15.25
CA ARG A 227 0.63 13.21 14.14
C ARG A 227 1.26 14.60 14.17
N GLY A 228 1.80 15.02 13.02
CA GLY A 228 2.32 16.35 12.73
C GLY A 228 1.37 17.13 11.83
N GLU A 229 1.93 18.02 11.03
CA GLU A 229 1.22 18.68 9.94
C GLU A 229 0.98 17.65 8.82
N ILE A 230 -0.27 17.49 8.45
CA ILE A 230 -0.66 16.49 7.46
C ILE A 230 -0.52 17.07 6.06
N ASP A 231 0.23 16.38 5.23
CA ASP A 231 0.36 16.68 3.81
C ASP A 231 -0.83 16.10 3.04
N TYR A 232 -1.79 16.97 2.72
CA TYR A 232 -2.94 16.62 1.88
C TYR A 232 -2.70 16.91 0.40
N ASP A 233 -1.56 17.51 0.05
CA ASP A 233 -1.20 17.79 -1.34
C ASP A 233 -0.64 16.51 -2.00
N ILE A 234 -1.47 15.50 -2.02
CA ILE A 234 -1.25 14.23 -2.70
C ILE A 234 -2.30 14.11 -3.80
N GLY A 235 -1.88 14.04 -5.02
CA GLY A 235 -2.84 14.02 -6.12
C GLY A 235 -2.19 13.73 -7.46
N THR A 236 -3.03 13.79 -8.47
CA THR A 236 -2.61 13.58 -9.86
C THR A 236 -2.30 14.93 -10.48
N ASP A 237 -1.07 15.10 -10.96
CA ASP A 237 -0.67 16.21 -11.83
C ASP A 237 -1.07 15.85 -13.27
N LEU A 238 -2.27 16.27 -13.66
CA LEU A 238 -2.77 16.06 -15.01
C LEU A 238 -2.07 17.02 -15.99
N ARG A 239 -1.05 16.52 -16.68
CA ARG A 239 -0.39 17.26 -17.75
C ARG A 239 -1.14 17.08 -19.06
N MET A 240 -2.18 17.87 -19.26
CA MET A 240 -3.01 17.84 -20.47
C MET A 240 -2.21 18.20 -21.73
N ASN A 241 -1.14 18.96 -21.59
CA ASN A 241 -0.32 19.46 -22.70
C ASN A 241 0.93 18.58 -23.00
N ALA A 242 1.07 17.43 -22.38
CA ALA A 242 2.16 16.49 -22.67
C ALA A 242 1.89 15.65 -23.94
N VAL A 243 1.35 16.29 -24.98
CA VAL A 243 1.09 15.65 -26.27
C VAL A 243 2.30 15.95 -27.17
N GLU A 244 2.91 14.90 -27.67
CA GLU A 244 3.97 15.02 -28.69
C GLU A 244 3.34 15.03 -30.09
N ASP A 245 3.84 15.88 -30.98
CA ASP A 245 3.34 15.99 -32.35
C ASP A 245 3.68 14.77 -33.24
N HIS A 246 4.42 13.82 -32.68
CA HIS A 246 4.87 12.63 -33.41
C HIS A 246 4.66 11.36 -32.60
N VAL A 247 4.49 10.24 -33.31
CA VAL A 247 4.39 8.91 -32.70
C VAL A 247 5.76 8.52 -32.14
N ARG A 248 5.83 8.26 -30.84
CA ARG A 248 7.02 7.69 -30.21
C ARG A 248 7.02 6.18 -30.44
N PHE A 249 8.06 5.68 -31.07
CA PHE A 249 8.26 4.26 -31.28
C PHE A 249 9.45 3.78 -30.45
N VAL A 250 9.20 2.80 -29.58
CA VAL A 250 10.21 2.20 -28.69
C VAL A 250 10.26 0.71 -28.95
N GLU A 251 11.45 0.18 -29.24
CA GLU A 251 11.69 -1.23 -29.49
C GLU A 251 12.74 -1.75 -28.50
N GLU A 252 12.42 -2.88 -27.85
CA GLU A 252 13.33 -3.58 -26.95
C GLU A 252 13.49 -5.02 -27.45
N GLU A 253 14.73 -5.40 -27.79
CA GLU A 253 15.04 -6.76 -28.23
C GLU A 253 15.16 -7.71 -27.04
N MET A 254 14.47 -8.83 -27.09
CA MET A 254 14.46 -9.85 -26.04
C MET A 254 14.49 -11.23 -26.64
N ASP A 255 15.11 -12.20 -25.94
CA ASP A 255 15.07 -13.61 -26.32
C ASP A 255 13.68 -14.19 -25.99
N VAL A 256 12.76 -14.05 -26.95
CA VAL A 256 11.37 -14.52 -26.84
C VAL A 256 10.91 -15.11 -28.16
N THR A 257 10.05 -16.13 -28.06
CA THR A 257 9.47 -16.78 -29.26
C THR A 257 8.37 -15.96 -29.93
N GLN A 258 7.81 -14.97 -29.23
CA GLN A 258 6.67 -14.20 -29.70
C GLN A 258 6.78 -12.73 -29.30
N GLY A 259 6.81 -11.83 -30.28
CA GLY A 259 6.80 -10.39 -30.06
C GLY A 259 5.53 -9.91 -29.32
N LYS A 260 5.65 -8.84 -28.57
CA LYS A 260 4.55 -8.15 -27.89
C LYS A 260 4.51 -6.71 -28.39
N LEU A 261 3.36 -6.29 -28.91
CA LEU A 261 3.09 -4.91 -29.32
C LEU A 261 2.06 -4.32 -28.38
N VAL A 262 2.32 -3.11 -27.91
CA VAL A 262 1.38 -2.28 -27.14
C VAL A 262 1.28 -0.93 -27.82
N LEU A 263 0.07 -0.43 -27.98
CA LEU A 263 -0.23 0.89 -28.49
C LEU A 263 -0.89 1.70 -27.38
N GLY A 264 -0.30 2.84 -27.01
CA GLY A 264 -0.82 3.76 -26.02
C GLY A 264 -1.33 5.04 -26.69
N PHE A 265 -2.49 5.54 -26.22
CA PHE A 265 -3.07 6.79 -26.67
C PHE A 265 -3.41 7.67 -25.48
N ARG A 266 -3.12 8.96 -25.58
CA ARG A 266 -3.58 9.98 -24.62
C ARG A 266 -4.73 10.74 -25.23
N LEU A 267 -5.83 10.81 -24.50
CA LEU A 267 -7.06 11.46 -25.00
C LEU A 267 -7.10 12.98 -24.75
N GLY A 268 -6.19 13.50 -23.90
CA GLY A 268 -6.12 14.93 -23.59
C GLY A 268 -7.44 15.48 -23.07
N GLU A 269 -7.81 16.67 -23.49
CA GLU A 269 -9.02 17.38 -23.09
C GLU A 269 -10.31 16.68 -23.47
N CYS A 270 -10.25 15.75 -24.43
CA CYS A 270 -11.44 15.01 -24.89
C CYS A 270 -12.14 14.20 -23.77
N MET A 271 -11.48 13.94 -22.64
CA MET A 271 -12.08 13.20 -21.52
C MET A 271 -13.11 14.03 -20.72
N GLU A 272 -13.15 15.34 -20.90
CA GLU A 272 -14.12 16.23 -20.23
C GLU A 272 -15.47 16.32 -20.96
N GLU A 273 -15.56 15.79 -22.18
CA GLU A 273 -16.83 15.77 -22.92
C GLU A 273 -17.77 14.70 -22.33
N PRO A 274 -19.03 15.08 -22.00
CA PRO A 274 -20.00 14.17 -21.36
C PRO A 274 -20.34 12.92 -22.19
N ASP A 275 -20.06 12.96 -23.50
CA ASP A 275 -20.38 11.89 -24.44
C ASP A 275 -19.28 10.84 -24.61
N ILE A 276 -18.09 11.06 -24.00
CA ILE A 276 -17.02 10.05 -24.01
C ILE A 276 -17.28 9.04 -22.90
N ARG A 277 -17.88 7.94 -23.27
CA ARG A 277 -18.00 6.77 -22.41
C ARG A 277 -16.75 5.91 -22.52
N SER A 278 -15.94 5.88 -21.47
CA SER A 278 -14.94 4.82 -21.33
C SER A 278 -15.67 3.51 -21.00
N GLU A 279 -16.06 2.77 -22.02
CA GLU A 279 -16.49 1.39 -21.82
C GLU A 279 -15.25 0.53 -21.62
N GLU A 280 -15.00 0.09 -20.39
CA GLU A 280 -14.16 -1.06 -20.14
C GLU A 280 -14.81 -2.27 -20.81
N ARG A 281 -14.38 -2.59 -22.01
CA ARG A 281 -14.70 -3.89 -22.61
C ARG A 281 -13.77 -4.92 -21.98
N ARG A 282 -14.40 -5.83 -21.25
CA ARG A 282 -13.80 -7.03 -20.69
C ARG A 282 -13.15 -7.94 -21.73
#